data_c0ef094dc74673dd056fb4115e5cd32f
#
_entry.id   c0ef094dc74673dd056fb4115e5cd32f
#
_cell.length_a   1.000
_cell.length_b   1.000
_cell.length_c   1.000
_cell.angle_alpha   90.00
_cell.angle_beta   90.00
_cell.angle_gamma   90.00
#
_symmetry.space_group_name_H-M   'P 1'
#
loop_
_entity.id
_entity.type
_entity.pdbx_description
1 polymer ?
#
loop_
_entity_poly.entity_id
_entity_poly.type
_entity_poly.pdbx_seq_one_letter_code
_entity_poly.pdbx_strand_id
1 'polypeptide(L)'
;MISVVYPGTFDPPHLGHLDIVKRSCELFDRVVVAIAKSPRKYLLFNLEERVDMFRVMVEPLGPKVEVKGFDGLLVDFMRKEGLRIIVRGVRLFTDFEYELQIALNNSKLAGVETIFMMPSQEYIHISSTIVRDIASYCGTLEGLVHPYVAKKLREKFHCP
;
A
#
# COMPACT_ATOMS: atom_id res chain seq x y z
N MET A 1 -12.11 19.99 -2.78
CA MET A 1 -11.15 19.09 -2.10
C MET A 1 -11.12 17.76 -2.81
N ILE A 2 -9.95 17.34 -3.28
CA ILE A 2 -9.77 16.10 -4.02
C ILE A 2 -9.18 15.04 -3.08
N SER A 3 -9.96 13.99 -2.85
CA SER A 3 -9.58 12.87 -1.98
C SER A 3 -9.34 11.61 -2.81
N VAL A 4 -8.28 10.89 -2.49
CA VAL A 4 -7.92 9.65 -3.19
C VAL A 4 -7.73 8.51 -2.20
N VAL A 5 -7.89 7.28 -2.70
CA VAL A 5 -7.56 6.07 -1.94
C VAL A 5 -6.38 5.37 -2.57
N TYR A 6 -5.45 4.93 -1.73
CA TYR A 6 -4.34 4.07 -2.13
C TYR A 6 -4.55 2.70 -1.48
N PRO A 7 -5.09 1.73 -2.22
CA PRO A 7 -5.41 0.43 -1.66
C PRO A 7 -4.29 -0.57 -1.85
N GLY A 8 -4.23 -1.55 -0.97
CA GLY A 8 -3.30 -2.65 -1.10
C GLY A 8 -3.34 -3.60 0.08
N THR A 9 -2.58 -4.67 -0.03
CA THR A 9 -2.39 -5.64 1.05
C THR A 9 -1.31 -5.18 2.01
N PHE A 10 -0.21 -4.65 1.49
CA PHE A 10 0.90 -4.08 2.26
C PHE A 10 1.46 -5.04 3.32
N ASP A 11 1.96 -6.18 2.89
CA ASP A 11 2.40 -7.28 3.75
C ASP A 11 3.89 -7.66 3.53
N PRO A 12 4.82 -6.87 4.06
CA PRO A 12 4.65 -5.62 4.77
C PRO A 12 4.63 -4.40 3.84
N PRO A 13 4.29 -3.21 4.34
CA PRO A 13 4.52 -1.99 3.59
C PRO A 13 6.03 -1.73 3.44
N HIS A 14 6.42 -1.11 2.32
CA HIS A 14 7.82 -0.84 2.01
C HIS A 14 8.02 0.59 1.51
N LEU A 15 9.26 0.98 1.23
CA LEU A 15 9.58 2.35 0.84
C LEU A 15 8.97 2.77 -0.49
N GLY A 16 8.73 1.84 -1.40
CA GLY A 16 8.00 2.13 -2.63
C GLY A 16 6.55 2.55 -2.39
N HIS A 17 5.90 1.93 -1.41
CA HIS A 17 4.56 2.33 -0.98
C HIS A 17 4.58 3.73 -0.36
N LEU A 18 5.55 4.01 0.49
CA LEU A 18 5.70 5.32 1.12
C LEU A 18 5.93 6.42 0.08
N ASP A 19 6.72 6.14 -0.95
CA ASP A 19 6.98 7.07 -2.05
C ASP A 19 5.68 7.47 -2.75
N ILE A 20 4.83 6.51 -3.09
CA ILE A 20 3.52 6.77 -3.72
C ILE A 20 2.64 7.66 -2.82
N VAL A 21 2.62 7.38 -1.51
CA VAL A 21 1.83 8.19 -0.57
C VAL A 21 2.36 9.62 -0.48
N LYS A 22 3.68 9.79 -0.36
CA LYS A 22 4.29 11.13 -0.32
C LYS A 22 3.94 11.96 -1.55
N ARG A 23 4.10 11.37 -2.73
CA ARG A 23 3.81 12.05 -3.99
C ARG A 23 2.32 12.32 -4.17
N SER A 24 1.47 11.41 -3.69
CA SER A 24 0.02 11.64 -3.69
C SER A 24 -0.35 12.81 -2.79
N CYS A 25 0.33 13.00 -1.67
CA CYS A 25 0.11 14.14 -0.79
C CYS A 25 0.46 15.50 -1.43
N GLU A 26 1.36 15.50 -2.41
CA GLU A 26 1.70 16.70 -3.17
C GLU A 26 0.62 17.07 -4.19
N LEU A 27 -0.11 16.06 -4.68
CA LEU A 27 -1.08 16.24 -5.78
C LEU A 27 -2.51 16.35 -5.29
N PHE A 28 -2.84 15.77 -4.16
CA PHE A 28 -4.22 15.65 -3.67
C PHE A 28 -4.36 16.23 -2.26
N ASP A 29 -5.59 16.57 -1.90
CA ASP A 29 -5.87 17.21 -0.61
C ASP A 29 -5.97 16.20 0.54
N ARG A 30 -6.42 14.99 0.25
CA ARG A 30 -6.57 13.93 1.24
C ARG A 30 -6.20 12.58 0.62
N VAL A 31 -5.39 11.81 1.32
CA VAL A 31 -4.98 10.47 0.88
C VAL A 31 -5.40 9.45 1.93
N VAL A 32 -6.22 8.50 1.54
CA VAL A 32 -6.62 7.39 2.39
C VAL A 32 -5.87 6.13 1.96
N VAL A 33 -4.99 5.64 2.81
CA VAL A 33 -4.35 4.34 2.61
C VAL A 33 -5.32 3.27 3.10
N ALA A 34 -5.81 2.43 2.21
CA ALA A 34 -6.80 1.41 2.52
C ALA A 34 -6.14 0.03 2.49
N ILE A 35 -6.02 -0.58 3.65
CA ILE A 35 -5.36 -1.88 3.80
C ILE A 35 -6.40 -2.98 3.82
N ALA A 36 -6.33 -3.87 2.83
CA ALA A 36 -7.26 -4.98 2.70
C ALA A 36 -7.00 -6.06 3.74
N LYS A 37 -8.05 -6.50 4.43
CA LYS A 37 -7.96 -7.66 5.32
C LYS A 37 -7.50 -8.89 4.55
N SER A 38 -7.96 -9.04 3.32
CA SER A 38 -7.69 -10.13 2.40
C SER A 38 -8.18 -11.49 2.91
N PRO A 39 -9.10 -12.15 2.20
CA PRO A 39 -9.51 -13.51 2.54
C PRO A 39 -8.45 -14.54 2.21
N ARG A 40 -7.41 -14.15 1.51
CA ARG A 40 -6.29 -15.03 1.16
C ARG A 40 -5.37 -15.15 2.35
N LYS A 41 -5.41 -16.27 2.89
CA LYS A 41 -4.94 -16.87 4.00
C LYS A 41 -3.53 -16.74 4.44
N TYR A 42 -2.52 -16.67 3.79
CA TYR A 42 -1.13 -16.76 4.27
C TYR A 42 -0.41 -15.42 4.21
N LEU A 43 -0.90 -14.46 4.98
CA LEU A 43 -0.21 -13.19 5.18
C LEU A 43 0.77 -13.32 6.35
N LEU A 44 1.90 -12.63 6.24
CA LEU A 44 2.89 -12.60 7.31
C LEU A 44 2.39 -11.81 8.51
N PHE A 45 1.74 -10.69 8.25
CA PHE A 45 1.18 -9.82 9.28
C PHE A 45 -0.34 -9.76 9.18
N ASN A 46 -1.02 -9.74 10.33
CA ASN A 46 -2.46 -9.53 10.36
C ASN A 46 -2.82 -8.07 9.98
N LEU A 47 -4.11 -7.78 9.84
CA LEU A 47 -4.56 -6.46 9.44
C LEU A 47 -4.10 -5.37 10.41
N GLU A 48 -4.22 -5.61 11.72
CA GLU A 48 -3.86 -4.62 12.74
C GLU A 48 -2.38 -4.28 12.69
N GLU A 49 -1.53 -5.29 12.51
CA GLU A 49 -0.08 -5.11 12.39
C GLU A 49 0.27 -4.28 11.14
N ARG A 50 -0.37 -4.55 10.02
CA ARG A 50 -0.12 -3.82 8.76
C ARG A 50 -0.59 -2.37 8.84
N VAL A 51 -1.75 -2.14 9.44
CA VAL A 51 -2.27 -0.79 9.69
C VAL A 51 -1.32 -0.02 10.61
N ASP A 52 -0.88 -0.63 11.70
CA ASP A 52 0.06 -0.02 12.64
C ASP A 52 1.37 0.39 11.96
N MET A 53 1.98 -0.52 11.20
CA MET A 53 3.22 -0.24 10.48
C MET A 53 3.05 0.93 9.51
N PHE A 54 1.97 0.95 8.75
CA PHE A 54 1.75 2.02 7.78
C PHE A 54 1.50 3.36 8.48
N ARG A 55 0.77 3.36 9.59
CA ARG A 55 0.55 4.58 10.38
C ARG A 55 1.86 5.20 10.88
N VAL A 56 2.77 4.37 11.37
CA VAL A 56 4.09 4.84 11.79
C VAL A 56 4.85 5.46 10.63
N MET A 57 4.82 4.81 9.47
CA MET A 57 5.53 5.28 8.28
C MET A 57 5.05 6.65 7.79
N VAL A 58 3.75 6.91 7.86
CA VAL A 58 3.16 8.15 7.30
C VAL A 58 2.95 9.25 8.35
N GLU A 59 3.23 9.00 9.61
CA GLU A 59 3.08 9.99 10.68
C GLU A 59 3.71 11.35 10.33
N PRO A 60 4.94 11.41 9.80
CA PRO A 60 5.55 12.69 9.43
C PRO A 60 4.82 13.47 8.33
N LEU A 61 3.93 12.83 7.59
CA LEU A 61 3.17 13.48 6.51
C LEU A 61 1.95 14.26 7.03
N GLY A 62 1.63 14.11 8.32
CA GLY A 62 0.57 14.86 8.96
C GLY A 62 -0.85 14.36 8.66
N PRO A 63 -1.87 15.18 9.01
CA PRO A 63 -3.27 14.76 8.99
C PRO A 63 -3.87 14.56 7.59
N LYS A 64 -3.15 14.91 6.55
CA LYS A 64 -3.55 14.73 5.17
C LYS A 64 -3.68 13.26 4.79
N VAL A 65 -2.95 12.38 5.50
CA VAL A 65 -2.95 10.94 5.27
C VAL A 65 -3.69 10.24 6.39
N GLU A 66 -4.64 9.39 5.99
CA GLU A 66 -5.33 8.49 6.91
C GLU A 66 -5.01 7.05 6.53
N VAL A 67 -4.84 6.18 7.51
CA VAL A 67 -4.61 4.74 7.27
C VAL A 67 -5.76 3.97 7.88
N LYS A 68 -6.46 3.20 7.06
CA LYS A 68 -7.63 2.44 7.47
C LYS A 68 -7.58 1.02 6.93
N GLY A 69 -7.95 0.06 7.76
CA GLY A 69 -8.21 -1.31 7.31
C GLY A 69 -9.62 -1.44 6.78
N PHE A 70 -9.84 -2.34 5.85
CA PHE A 70 -11.18 -2.67 5.36
C PHE A 70 -11.29 -4.16 5.06
N ASP A 71 -12.52 -4.65 5.13
CA ASP A 71 -12.89 -6.02 4.78
C ASP A 71 -13.93 -5.96 3.66
N GLY A 72 -13.87 -6.88 2.70
CA GLY A 72 -14.78 -6.91 1.58
C GLY A 72 -14.29 -6.14 0.37
N LEU A 73 -15.21 -5.63 -0.44
CA LEU A 73 -14.89 -4.95 -1.69
C LEU A 73 -14.37 -3.52 -1.47
N LEU A 74 -13.33 -3.18 -2.19
CA LEU A 74 -12.77 -1.82 -2.16
C LEU A 74 -13.81 -0.76 -2.52
N VAL A 75 -14.64 -1.02 -3.54
CA VAL A 75 -15.66 -0.06 -3.99
C VAL A 75 -16.72 0.22 -2.91
N ASP A 76 -17.03 -0.75 -2.07
CA ASP A 76 -17.95 -0.55 -0.94
C ASP A 76 -17.31 0.31 0.14
N PHE A 77 -16.04 0.07 0.44
CA PHE A 77 -15.25 0.91 1.34
C PHE A 77 -15.20 2.36 0.81
N MET A 78 -14.91 2.52 -0.47
CA MET A 78 -14.83 3.84 -1.11
C MET A 78 -16.16 4.58 -1.01
N ARG A 79 -17.27 3.89 -1.22
CA ARG A 79 -18.59 4.49 -1.12
C ARG A 79 -18.87 5.02 0.29
N LYS A 80 -18.49 4.23 1.31
CA LYS A 80 -18.64 4.64 2.72
C LYS A 80 -17.77 5.85 3.07
N GLU A 81 -16.58 5.92 2.50
CA GLU A 81 -15.63 6.98 2.77
C GLU A 81 -15.80 8.22 1.87
N GLY A 82 -16.72 8.16 0.92
CA GLY A 82 -16.94 9.24 -0.03
C GLY A 82 -15.81 9.43 -1.03
N LEU A 83 -15.13 8.34 -1.39
CA LEU A 83 -13.98 8.33 -2.29
C LEU A 83 -14.38 7.89 -3.71
N ARG A 84 -13.78 8.50 -4.72
CA ARG A 84 -14.07 8.19 -6.12
C ARG A 84 -12.81 7.96 -6.96
N ILE A 85 -11.63 8.20 -6.42
CA ILE A 85 -10.37 8.11 -7.16
C ILE A 85 -9.45 7.12 -6.45
N ILE A 86 -8.97 6.14 -7.22
CA ILE A 86 -7.99 5.15 -6.76
C ILE A 86 -6.63 5.55 -7.32
N VAL A 87 -5.60 5.50 -6.49
CA VAL A 87 -4.21 5.64 -6.90
C VAL A 87 -3.55 4.27 -6.85
N ARG A 88 -2.87 3.89 -7.92
CA ARG A 88 -2.10 2.63 -7.99
C ARG A 88 -0.70 2.92 -8.53
N GLY A 89 0.30 2.31 -7.91
CA GLY A 89 1.65 2.30 -8.44
C GLY A 89 1.81 1.11 -9.41
N VAL A 90 2.43 1.34 -10.56
CA VAL A 90 2.64 0.29 -11.58
C VAL A 90 4.11 0.23 -11.91
N ARG A 91 4.74 -0.92 -11.72
CA ARG A 91 6.17 -1.14 -11.91
C ARG A 91 6.54 -1.82 -13.24
N LEU A 92 5.73 -2.81 -13.65
CA LEU A 92 6.00 -3.67 -14.80
C LEU A 92 4.79 -3.71 -15.73
N PHE A 93 5.01 -4.04 -17.00
CA PHE A 93 3.94 -4.20 -17.97
C PHE A 93 2.91 -5.24 -17.54
N THR A 94 3.37 -6.36 -16.98
CA THR A 94 2.48 -7.42 -16.50
C THR A 94 1.60 -6.93 -15.34
N ASP A 95 2.16 -6.12 -14.44
CA ASP A 95 1.40 -5.47 -13.37
C ASP A 95 0.36 -4.52 -13.96
N PHE A 96 0.74 -3.73 -14.96
CA PHE A 96 -0.13 -2.76 -15.59
C PHE A 96 -1.33 -3.43 -16.27
N GLU A 97 -1.13 -4.53 -16.96
CA GLU A 97 -2.20 -5.25 -17.64
C GLU A 97 -3.27 -5.72 -16.65
N TYR A 98 -2.85 -6.31 -15.54
CA TYR A 98 -3.75 -6.75 -14.49
C TYR A 98 -4.43 -5.57 -13.80
N GLU A 99 -3.69 -4.52 -13.48
CA GLU A 99 -4.22 -3.31 -12.86
C GLU A 99 -5.22 -2.59 -13.77
N LEU A 100 -4.98 -2.60 -15.07
CA LEU A 100 -5.91 -2.03 -16.06
C LEU A 100 -7.24 -2.77 -16.06
N GLN A 101 -7.22 -4.09 -15.99
CA GLN A 101 -8.44 -4.89 -15.91
C GLN A 101 -9.24 -4.57 -14.66
N ILE A 102 -8.58 -4.46 -13.51
CA ILE A 102 -9.22 -4.09 -12.24
C ILE A 102 -9.82 -2.69 -12.34
N ALA A 103 -9.08 -1.73 -12.89
CA ALA A 103 -9.54 -0.35 -13.04
C ALA A 103 -10.79 -0.26 -13.91
N LEU A 104 -10.82 -0.96 -15.03
CA LEU A 104 -11.97 -1.00 -15.93
C LEU A 104 -13.19 -1.62 -15.26
N ASN A 105 -13.01 -2.69 -14.50
CA ASN A 105 -14.11 -3.31 -13.76
C ASN A 105 -14.63 -2.41 -12.64
N ASN A 106 -13.75 -1.76 -11.90
CA ASN A 106 -14.14 -0.84 -10.84
C ASN A 106 -14.88 0.38 -11.40
N SER A 107 -14.44 0.90 -12.53
CA SER A 107 -15.12 2.00 -13.23
C SER A 107 -16.54 1.59 -13.63
N LYS A 108 -16.69 0.41 -14.21
CA LYS A 108 -17.99 -0.13 -14.63
C LYS A 108 -18.92 -0.41 -13.45
N LEU A 109 -18.38 -0.95 -12.35
CA LEU A 109 -19.18 -1.35 -11.19
C LEU A 109 -19.61 -0.16 -10.32
N ALA A 110 -18.77 0.84 -10.17
CA ALA A 110 -18.97 1.87 -9.17
C ALA A 110 -18.71 3.31 -9.67
N GLY A 111 -18.36 3.49 -10.93
CA GLY A 111 -18.08 4.82 -11.48
C GLY A 111 -16.86 5.49 -10.85
N VAL A 112 -15.88 4.71 -10.36
CA VAL A 112 -14.64 5.23 -9.79
C VAL A 112 -13.55 5.30 -10.84
N GLU A 113 -12.65 6.26 -10.70
CA GLU A 113 -11.51 6.43 -11.59
C GLU A 113 -10.24 5.90 -10.94
N THR A 114 -9.32 5.38 -11.76
CA THR A 114 -8.02 4.92 -11.31
C THR A 114 -6.92 5.75 -11.96
N ILE A 115 -6.02 6.26 -11.14
CA ILE A 115 -4.84 6.99 -11.59
C ILE A 115 -3.64 6.09 -11.35
N PHE A 116 -2.84 5.85 -12.40
CA PHE A 116 -1.62 5.08 -12.31
C PHE A 116 -0.44 6.02 -12.12
N MET A 117 0.37 5.76 -11.10
CA MET A 117 1.58 6.52 -10.82
C MET A 117 2.80 5.66 -11.11
N MET A 118 3.76 6.23 -11.81
CA MET A 118 5.04 5.59 -12.03
C MET A 118 5.83 5.60 -10.72
N PRO A 119 6.40 4.48 -10.30
CA PRO A 119 7.26 4.46 -9.12
C PRO A 119 8.53 5.26 -9.39
N SER A 120 9.10 5.83 -8.33
CA SER A 120 10.41 6.46 -8.41
C SER A 120 11.46 5.39 -8.73
N GLN A 121 12.44 5.77 -9.54
CA GLN A 121 13.51 4.87 -9.98
C GLN A 121 14.25 4.21 -8.81
N GLU A 122 14.36 4.94 -7.71
CA GLU A 122 14.97 4.48 -6.47
C GLU A 122 14.28 3.27 -5.85
N TYR A 123 12.96 3.11 -6.05
CA TYR A 123 12.15 2.10 -5.36
C TYR A 123 11.53 1.07 -6.30
N ILE A 124 11.76 1.18 -7.61
CA ILE A 124 11.10 0.32 -8.60
C ILE A 124 11.40 -1.18 -8.40
N HIS A 125 12.55 -1.50 -7.81
CA HIS A 125 13.01 -2.86 -7.56
C HIS A 125 12.41 -3.50 -6.30
N ILE A 126 11.66 -2.75 -5.49
CA ILE A 126 11.16 -3.24 -4.21
C ILE A 126 9.77 -3.85 -4.39
N SER A 127 9.56 -5.03 -3.80
CA SER A 127 8.24 -5.65 -3.66
C SER A 127 8.11 -6.27 -2.27
N SER A 128 6.88 -6.41 -1.78
CA SER A 128 6.64 -7.08 -0.49
C SER A 128 7.11 -8.53 -0.52
N THR A 129 6.99 -9.21 -1.65
CA THR A 129 7.48 -10.60 -1.81
C THR A 129 9.00 -10.68 -1.61
N ILE A 130 9.76 -9.80 -2.25
CA ILE A 130 11.21 -9.74 -2.10
C ILE A 130 11.60 -9.37 -0.67
N VAL A 131 10.90 -8.41 -0.07
CA VAL A 131 11.15 -8.01 1.32
C VAL A 131 10.95 -9.19 2.27
N ARG A 132 9.85 -9.93 2.13
CA ARG A 132 9.60 -11.13 2.97
C ARG A 132 10.69 -12.19 2.77
N ASP A 133 11.10 -12.40 1.54
CA ASP A 133 12.14 -13.38 1.21
C ASP A 133 13.47 -13.01 1.90
N ILE A 134 13.93 -11.78 1.74
CA ILE A 134 15.15 -11.30 2.38
C ILE A 134 15.04 -11.39 3.91
N ALA A 135 13.91 -10.96 4.47
CA ALA A 135 13.68 -10.98 5.91
C ALA A 135 13.69 -12.41 6.48
N SER A 136 13.19 -13.39 5.74
CA SER A 136 13.16 -14.80 6.16
C SER A 136 14.57 -15.38 6.36
N TYR A 137 15.56 -14.81 5.68
CA TYR A 137 16.98 -15.17 5.85
C TYR A 137 17.73 -14.19 6.74
N CYS A 138 17.01 -13.30 7.43
CA CYS A 138 17.59 -12.26 8.28
C CYS A 138 18.56 -11.35 7.52
N GLY A 139 18.28 -11.12 6.24
CA GLY A 139 19.10 -10.25 5.38
C GLY A 139 18.91 -8.76 5.68
N THR A 140 19.69 -7.94 5.01
CA THR A 140 19.66 -6.48 5.18
C THR A 140 18.39 -5.88 4.59
N LEU A 141 17.67 -5.14 5.42
CA LEU A 141 16.40 -4.49 5.06
C LEU A 141 16.53 -2.97 4.88
N GLU A 142 17.71 -2.41 5.16
CA GLU A 142 17.98 -0.99 4.98
C GLU A 142 17.79 -0.58 3.52
N GLY A 143 17.11 0.54 3.29
CA GLY A 143 16.79 1.00 1.94
C GLY A 143 15.60 0.31 1.29
N LEU A 144 15.02 -0.71 1.93
CA LEU A 144 13.85 -1.43 1.42
C LEU A 144 12.59 -1.08 2.21
N VAL A 145 12.71 -0.99 3.52
CA VAL A 145 11.58 -0.72 4.42
C VAL A 145 11.96 0.33 5.47
N HIS A 146 10.94 0.94 6.06
CA HIS A 146 11.09 1.83 7.21
C HIS A 146 11.73 1.06 8.40
N PRO A 147 12.56 1.70 9.22
CA PRO A 147 13.20 1.03 10.37
C PRO A 147 12.22 0.30 11.31
N TYR A 148 11.03 0.86 11.53
CA TYR A 148 9.99 0.22 12.33
C TYR A 148 9.50 -1.08 11.71
N VAL A 149 9.32 -1.11 10.39
CA VAL A 149 8.92 -2.32 9.65
C VAL A 149 10.05 -3.35 9.70
N ALA A 150 11.30 -2.92 9.56
CA ALA A 150 12.45 -3.81 9.68
C ALA A 150 12.49 -4.50 11.05
N LYS A 151 12.23 -3.74 12.12
CA LYS A 151 12.14 -4.29 13.47
C LYS A 151 11.06 -5.36 13.58
N LYS A 152 9.86 -5.08 13.06
CA LYS A 152 8.74 -6.03 13.07
C LYS A 152 9.03 -7.29 12.29
N LEU A 153 9.72 -7.17 11.16
CA LEU A 153 10.15 -8.32 10.36
C LEU A 153 11.16 -9.18 11.12
N ARG A 154 12.15 -8.57 11.76
CA ARG A 154 13.14 -9.30 12.57
C ARG A 154 12.48 -10.05 13.73
N GLU A 155 11.53 -9.42 14.40
CA GLU A 155 10.75 -10.07 15.46
C GLU A 155 9.98 -11.27 14.90
N LYS A 156 9.32 -11.09 13.76
CA LYS A 156 8.48 -12.14 13.14
C LYS A 156 9.30 -13.36 12.73
N PHE A 157 10.51 -13.17 12.24
CA PHE A 157 11.40 -14.26 11.80
C PHE A 157 12.44 -14.66 12.86
N HIS A 158 12.32 -14.15 14.08
CA HIS A 158 13.23 -14.48 15.18
C HIS A 158 14.71 -14.24 14.83
N CYS A 159 15.00 -13.14 14.15
CA CYS A 159 16.36 -12.78 13.79
C CYS A 159 17.13 -12.26 14.99
N PRO A 160 18.48 -12.51 15.05
CA PRO A 160 19.32 -11.99 16.13
C PRO A 160 19.43 -10.45 16.11
#